data_60e3f9f86ff6df7a93247736f816c740
#
_entry.id   60e3f9f86ff6df7a93247736f816c740
#
_cell.length_a   1.000
_cell.length_b   1.000
_cell.length_c   1.000
_cell.angle_alpha   90.00
_cell.angle_beta   90.00
_cell.angle_gamma   90.00
#
_symmetry.space_group_name_H-M   'P 1'
#
loop_
_entity.id
_entity.type
_entity.pdbx_description
1 polymer ?
#
loop_
_entity_poly.entity_id
_entity_poly.type
_entity_poly.pdbx_seq_one_letter_code
_entity_poly.pdbx_strand_id
1 'polypeptide(L)'
;MLELACISKTFNPGTVNEKKALSGVALRLEKGDFVTIVGSNGAGKSTLFNAIAGAFYVDEGAIRLAGEDITFKPEYKRSREIGRLFQDPMRGTAPHMTIEENLALAYLRTAKNQNAFFSRTSKAEKQFFRDRLALLDMGLEDRMKQPVGLLSGGQ
;
A
#
# COMPACT_ATOMS: atom_id res chain seq x y z
N MET A 1 4.29 15.27 0.77
CA MET A 1 3.14 15.92 1.43
C MET A 1 1.88 15.14 1.08
N LEU A 2 1.12 14.70 2.07
CA LEU A 2 -0.24 14.15 1.92
C LEU A 2 -1.22 15.09 2.61
N GLU A 3 -2.33 15.41 1.96
CA GLU A 3 -3.36 16.26 2.52
C GLU A 3 -4.72 15.59 2.39
N LEU A 4 -5.46 15.55 3.50
CA LEU A 4 -6.85 15.15 3.58
C LEU A 4 -7.67 16.41 3.93
N ALA A 5 -8.56 16.81 3.05
CA ALA A 5 -9.39 17.99 3.24
C ALA A 5 -10.84 17.56 3.56
N CYS A 6 -11.18 17.51 4.84
CA CYS A 6 -12.53 17.24 5.37
C CYS A 6 -13.19 16.00 4.75
N ILE A 7 -12.47 14.87 4.67
CA ILE A 7 -13.00 13.65 4.05
C ILE A 7 -14.04 12.97 4.93
N SER A 8 -15.14 12.53 4.31
CA SER A 8 -16.23 11.78 4.95
C SER A 8 -16.51 10.48 4.20
N LYS A 9 -16.92 9.45 4.94
CA LYS A 9 -17.34 8.16 4.36
C LYS A 9 -18.43 7.51 5.19
N THR A 10 -19.55 7.20 4.55
CA THR A 10 -20.66 6.43 5.10
C THR A 10 -20.82 5.14 4.31
N PHE A 11 -20.82 4.01 4.98
CA PHE A 11 -21.11 2.72 4.37
C PHE A 11 -22.59 2.40 4.52
N ASN A 12 -23.18 1.77 3.48
CA ASN A 12 -24.58 1.34 3.42
C ASN A 12 -25.59 2.48 3.79
N PRO A 13 -25.50 3.67 3.18
CA PRO A 13 -26.36 4.78 3.53
C PRO A 13 -27.86 4.42 3.31
N GLY A 14 -28.71 4.86 4.23
CA GLY A 14 -30.16 4.62 4.17
C GLY A 14 -30.59 3.20 4.53
N THR A 15 -29.70 2.35 5.04
CA THR A 15 -30.03 0.99 5.50
C THR A 15 -29.87 0.84 7.01
N VAL A 16 -30.42 -0.26 7.58
CA VAL A 16 -30.21 -0.60 9.00
C VAL A 16 -28.76 -0.83 9.40
N ASN A 17 -27.89 -1.06 8.42
CA ASN A 17 -26.46 -1.25 8.59
C ASN A 17 -25.63 0.01 8.21
N GLU A 18 -26.28 1.17 8.16
CA GLU A 18 -25.59 2.43 7.90
C GLU A 18 -24.50 2.67 8.95
N LYS A 19 -23.31 2.99 8.46
CA LYS A 19 -22.16 3.30 9.32
C LYS A 19 -21.40 4.50 8.79
N LYS A 20 -21.46 5.62 9.48
CA LYS A 20 -20.59 6.78 9.25
C LYS A 20 -19.20 6.45 9.82
N ALA A 21 -18.27 6.11 8.94
CA ALA A 21 -16.95 5.62 9.31
C ALA A 21 -15.88 6.71 9.37
N LEU A 22 -16.03 7.76 8.54
CA LEU A 22 -15.21 8.97 8.56
C LEU A 22 -16.15 10.18 8.55
N SER A 23 -15.81 11.22 9.31
CA SER A 23 -16.63 12.43 9.41
C SER A 23 -15.72 13.65 9.43
N GLY A 24 -15.61 14.36 8.29
CA GLY A 24 -14.87 15.61 8.16
C GLY A 24 -13.39 15.49 8.55
N VAL A 25 -12.75 14.35 8.30
CA VAL A 25 -11.36 14.13 8.71
C VAL A 25 -10.41 15.01 7.90
N ALA A 26 -9.65 15.85 8.60
CA ALA A 26 -8.59 16.67 8.03
C ALA A 26 -7.25 16.25 8.61
N LEU A 27 -6.26 16.08 7.73
CA LEU A 27 -4.90 15.69 8.10
C LEU A 27 -3.92 16.23 7.05
N ARG A 28 -2.79 16.74 7.51
CA ARG A 28 -1.70 17.17 6.62
C ARG A 28 -0.40 16.55 7.11
N LEU A 29 0.31 15.88 6.21
CA LEU A 29 1.62 15.29 6.46
C LEU A 29 2.63 15.88 5.49
N GLU A 30 3.73 16.37 6.03
CA GLU A 30 4.85 16.87 5.23
C GLU A 30 5.86 15.76 4.91
N LYS A 31 6.83 16.07 4.08
CA LYS A 31 7.90 15.12 3.77
C LYS A 31 8.78 14.90 5.01
N GLY A 32 8.91 13.64 5.40
CA GLY A 32 9.72 13.24 6.57
C GLY A 32 8.91 13.07 7.84
N ASP A 33 7.62 13.41 7.85
CA ASP A 33 6.77 13.18 9.02
C ASP A 33 6.59 11.69 9.31
N PHE A 34 6.62 11.37 10.59
CA PHE A 34 6.22 10.09 11.14
C PHE A 34 5.01 10.30 12.07
N VAL A 35 3.86 9.76 11.69
CA VAL A 35 2.60 9.99 12.42
C VAL A 35 1.95 8.67 12.80
N THR A 36 1.51 8.59 14.06
CA THR A 36 0.77 7.45 14.60
C THR A 36 -0.69 7.82 14.78
N ILE A 37 -1.61 6.93 14.34
CA ILE A 37 -3.04 7.08 14.55
C ILE A 37 -3.47 6.13 15.67
N VAL A 38 -3.92 6.67 16.79
CA VAL A 38 -4.36 5.92 17.97
C VAL A 38 -5.88 6.00 18.11
N GLY A 39 -6.49 4.94 18.60
CA GLY A 39 -7.95 4.87 18.84
C GLY A 39 -8.41 3.44 19.06
N SER A 40 -9.62 3.27 19.61
CA SER A 40 -10.25 1.98 19.86
C SER A 40 -10.53 1.18 18.58
N ASN A 41 -10.87 -0.10 18.73
CA ASN A 41 -11.35 -0.91 17.61
C ASN A 41 -12.65 -0.30 17.07
N GLY A 42 -12.76 -0.18 15.75
CA GLY A 42 -13.93 0.46 15.11
C GLY A 42 -13.85 1.98 14.99
N ALA A 43 -12.82 2.66 15.52
CA ALA A 43 -12.66 4.11 15.45
C ALA A 43 -12.35 4.67 14.03
N GLY A 44 -12.36 3.84 12.99
CA GLY A 44 -12.16 4.32 11.62
C GLY A 44 -10.71 4.33 11.13
N LYS A 45 -9.72 3.90 11.94
CA LYS A 45 -8.29 3.89 11.55
C LYS A 45 -8.03 3.17 10.23
N SER A 46 -8.48 1.92 10.13
CA SER A 46 -8.33 1.12 8.91
C SER A 46 -9.13 1.69 7.74
N THR A 47 -10.27 2.32 8.02
CA THR A 47 -11.07 3.01 7.01
C THR A 47 -10.31 4.20 6.45
N LEU A 48 -9.63 4.97 7.29
CA LEU A 48 -8.80 6.10 6.86
C LEU A 48 -7.65 5.63 5.96
N PHE A 49 -6.90 4.59 6.36
CA PHE A 49 -5.84 4.02 5.52
C PHE A 49 -6.36 3.47 4.20
N ASN A 50 -7.53 2.82 4.22
CA ASN A 50 -8.18 2.33 3.00
C ASN A 50 -8.63 3.46 2.08
N ALA A 51 -9.14 4.57 2.62
CA ALA A 51 -9.50 5.77 1.85
C ALA A 51 -8.27 6.38 1.17
N ILE A 52 -7.15 6.53 1.90
CA ILE A 52 -5.88 7.05 1.35
C ILE A 52 -5.35 6.13 0.25
N ALA A 53 -5.37 4.81 0.47
CA ALA A 53 -4.92 3.83 -0.51
C ALA A 53 -5.83 3.72 -1.74
N GLY A 54 -7.09 4.17 -1.66
CA GLY A 54 -8.05 4.12 -2.77
C GLY A 54 -8.83 2.82 -2.88
N ALA A 55 -8.92 2.04 -1.79
CA ALA A 55 -9.75 0.83 -1.74
C ALA A 55 -11.25 1.13 -1.92
N PHE A 56 -11.66 2.35 -1.69
CA PHE A 56 -12.97 2.94 -2.00
C PHE A 56 -12.80 4.46 -2.14
N TYR A 57 -13.81 5.11 -2.72
CA TYR A 57 -13.86 6.58 -2.80
C TYR A 57 -14.57 7.17 -1.59
N VAL A 58 -14.10 8.32 -1.15
CA VAL A 58 -14.77 9.13 -0.12
C VAL A 58 -16.05 9.75 -0.68
N ASP A 59 -17.00 10.03 0.19
CA ASP A 59 -18.29 10.64 -0.21
C ASP A 59 -18.17 12.16 -0.29
N GLU A 60 -17.30 12.75 0.57
CA GLU A 60 -17.04 14.19 0.64
C GLU A 60 -15.57 14.45 0.89
N GLY A 61 -15.13 15.67 0.56
CA GLY A 61 -13.77 16.12 0.75
C GLY A 61 -12.82 15.73 -0.38
N ALA A 62 -11.52 15.93 -0.15
CA ALA A 62 -10.49 15.67 -1.14
C ALA A 62 -9.23 15.04 -0.52
N ILE A 63 -8.54 14.22 -1.29
CA ILE A 63 -7.25 13.60 -0.93
C ILE A 63 -6.22 14.05 -1.95
N ARG A 64 -5.14 14.70 -1.48
CA ARG A 64 -4.05 15.17 -2.34
C ARG A 64 -2.73 14.54 -1.93
N LEU A 65 -1.95 14.10 -2.91
CA LEU A 65 -0.60 13.58 -2.71
C LEU A 65 0.38 14.36 -3.57
N ALA A 66 1.43 14.90 -2.97
CA ALA A 66 2.43 15.75 -3.64
C ALA A 66 1.84 16.90 -4.46
N GLY A 67 0.68 17.45 -4.03
CA GLY A 67 -0.04 18.50 -4.71
C GLY A 67 -1.04 18.03 -5.77
N GLU A 68 -1.00 16.75 -6.17
CA GLU A 68 -1.95 16.17 -7.11
C GLU A 68 -3.20 15.68 -6.39
N ASP A 69 -4.39 15.98 -6.93
CA ASP A 69 -5.65 15.43 -6.44
C ASP A 69 -5.77 13.96 -6.86
N ILE A 70 -5.84 13.08 -5.86
CA ILE A 70 -5.96 11.63 -6.04
C ILE A 70 -7.32 11.10 -5.58
N THR A 71 -8.28 11.96 -5.23
CA THR A 71 -9.57 11.60 -4.62
C THR A 71 -10.29 10.49 -5.39
N PHE A 72 -10.30 10.57 -6.71
CA PHE A 72 -10.92 9.57 -7.58
C PHE A 72 -9.92 8.73 -8.39
N LYS A 73 -8.62 8.79 -8.05
CA LYS A 73 -7.64 7.85 -8.61
C LYS A 73 -7.89 6.44 -8.07
N PRO A 74 -8.00 5.41 -8.91
CA PRO A 74 -8.16 4.03 -8.46
C PRO A 74 -6.91 3.52 -7.74
N GLU A 75 -7.09 2.52 -6.86
CA GLU A 75 -6.04 1.94 -6.00
C GLU A 75 -4.77 1.56 -6.77
N TYR A 76 -4.90 0.93 -7.95
CA TYR A 76 -3.75 0.50 -8.75
C TYR A 76 -2.88 1.66 -9.27
N LYS A 77 -3.47 2.86 -9.44
CA LYS A 77 -2.70 4.07 -9.79
C LYS A 77 -2.02 4.66 -8.55
N ARG A 78 -2.74 4.72 -7.41
CA ARG A 78 -2.16 5.23 -6.14
C ARG A 78 -1.04 4.33 -5.63
N SER A 79 -1.11 3.01 -5.83
CA SER A 79 -0.09 2.06 -5.39
C SER A 79 1.30 2.24 -6.04
N ARG A 80 1.42 3.11 -7.04
CA ARG A 80 2.71 3.52 -7.61
C ARG A 80 3.49 4.45 -6.68
N GLU A 81 2.77 5.20 -5.85
CA GLU A 81 3.32 6.26 -4.99
C GLU A 81 3.09 5.97 -3.51
N ILE A 82 2.07 5.15 -3.18
CA ILE A 82 1.70 4.81 -1.81
C ILE A 82 2.03 3.35 -1.55
N GLY A 83 3.05 3.10 -0.72
CA GLY A 83 3.33 1.77 -0.17
C GLY A 83 2.36 1.45 0.96
N ARG A 84 1.94 0.18 1.06
CA ARG A 84 1.04 -0.29 2.11
C ARG A 84 1.54 -1.57 2.73
N LEU A 85 1.59 -1.60 4.07
CA LEU A 85 1.79 -2.80 4.85
C LEU A 85 0.48 -3.24 5.48
N PHE A 86 0.20 -4.54 5.43
CA PHE A 86 -0.97 -5.13 6.06
C PHE A 86 -0.58 -5.78 7.40
N GLN A 87 -1.53 -5.85 8.32
CA GLN A 87 -1.34 -6.56 9.58
C GLN A 87 -1.06 -8.06 9.34
N ASP A 88 -1.73 -8.65 8.35
CA ASP A 88 -1.45 -9.98 7.85
C ASP A 88 -0.51 -9.87 6.63
N PRO A 89 0.76 -10.35 6.75
CA PRO A 89 1.73 -10.24 5.66
C PRO A 89 1.28 -10.94 4.37
N MET A 90 0.48 -11.99 4.49
CA MET A 90 -0.02 -12.77 3.34
C MET A 90 -0.98 -11.97 2.46
N ARG A 91 -1.59 -10.91 2.98
CA ARG A 91 -2.47 -10.03 2.19
C ARG A 91 -1.71 -9.10 1.24
N GLY A 92 -0.44 -8.85 1.50
CA GLY A 92 0.41 -7.98 0.70
C GLY A 92 1.30 -8.72 -0.31
N THR A 93 1.28 -10.06 -0.30
CA THR A 93 2.17 -10.91 -1.08
C THR A 93 1.39 -11.98 -1.85
N ALA A 94 2.04 -12.60 -2.84
CA ALA A 94 1.56 -13.82 -3.50
C ALA A 94 2.30 -15.02 -2.87
N PRO A 95 1.68 -15.74 -1.91
CA PRO A 95 2.39 -16.70 -1.07
C PRO A 95 2.97 -17.90 -1.81
N HIS A 96 2.38 -18.28 -2.95
CA HIS A 96 2.86 -19.36 -3.79
C HIS A 96 4.01 -18.96 -4.73
N MET A 97 4.26 -17.67 -4.86
CA MET A 97 5.37 -17.12 -5.65
C MET A 97 6.62 -16.98 -4.79
N THR A 98 7.77 -17.03 -5.43
CA THR A 98 9.06 -16.82 -4.78
C THR A 98 9.25 -15.38 -4.33
N ILE A 99 10.24 -15.14 -3.46
CA ILE A 99 10.64 -13.79 -3.04
C ILE A 99 10.99 -12.94 -4.27
N GLU A 100 11.78 -13.49 -5.21
CA GLU A 100 12.18 -12.81 -6.45
C GLU A 100 10.94 -12.40 -7.28
N GLU A 101 9.98 -13.29 -7.45
CA GLU A 101 8.76 -13.02 -8.22
C GLU A 101 7.87 -11.97 -7.56
N ASN A 102 7.72 -12.01 -6.24
CA ASN A 102 6.99 -10.99 -5.49
C ASN A 102 7.63 -9.60 -5.64
N LEU A 103 8.97 -9.53 -5.54
CA LEU A 103 9.70 -8.28 -5.74
C LEU A 103 9.59 -7.79 -7.19
N ALA A 104 9.63 -8.68 -8.17
CA ALA A 104 9.44 -8.32 -9.56
C ALA A 104 8.05 -7.73 -9.80
N LEU A 105 6.97 -8.32 -9.24
CA LEU A 105 5.62 -7.78 -9.31
C LEU A 105 5.52 -6.38 -8.67
N ALA A 106 6.15 -6.18 -7.52
CA ALA A 106 6.17 -4.88 -6.86
C ALA A 106 6.95 -3.84 -7.69
N TYR A 107 8.07 -4.25 -8.28
CA TYR A 107 8.91 -3.38 -9.11
C TYR A 107 8.20 -2.92 -10.39
N LEU A 108 7.40 -3.78 -11.02
CA LEU A 108 6.61 -3.44 -12.21
C LEU A 108 5.65 -2.27 -11.98
N ARG A 109 5.17 -2.06 -10.76
CA ARG A 109 4.28 -0.92 -10.42
C ARG A 109 4.98 0.42 -10.52
N THR A 110 6.29 0.45 -10.23
CA THR A 110 7.10 1.67 -10.19
C THR A 110 7.90 1.88 -11.48
N ALA A 111 8.10 0.82 -12.28
CA ALA A 111 8.85 0.89 -13.53
C ALA A 111 8.11 1.74 -14.57
N LYS A 112 8.82 2.70 -15.16
CA LYS A 112 8.29 3.55 -16.25
C LYS A 112 8.05 2.79 -17.55
N ASN A 113 8.70 1.62 -17.75
CA ASN A 113 8.60 0.80 -18.94
C ASN A 113 7.48 -0.25 -18.79
N GLN A 114 6.38 -0.03 -19.47
CA GLN A 114 5.22 -0.93 -19.50
C GLN A 114 5.43 -2.23 -20.29
N ASN A 115 6.56 -2.42 -20.95
CA ASN A 115 6.88 -3.63 -21.74
C ASN A 115 7.39 -4.81 -20.89
N ALA A 116 7.34 -4.68 -19.56
CA ALA A 116 7.86 -5.68 -18.62
C ALA A 116 7.00 -6.94 -18.48
N PHE A 117 5.83 -7.01 -19.11
CA PHE A 117 4.92 -8.15 -19.02
C PHE A 117 5.50 -9.48 -19.55
N PHE A 118 6.55 -9.41 -20.37
CA PHE A 118 7.18 -10.59 -21.00
C PHE A 118 8.68 -10.71 -20.75
N SER A 119 9.29 -9.82 -19.98
CA SER A 119 10.71 -9.91 -19.72
C SER A 119 11.00 -10.70 -18.44
N ARG A 120 11.85 -11.72 -18.57
CA ARG A 120 12.48 -12.36 -17.40
C ARG A 120 13.26 -11.30 -16.64
N THR A 121 13.17 -11.32 -15.30
CA THR A 121 13.96 -10.48 -14.41
C THR A 121 15.44 -10.50 -14.86
N SER A 122 15.97 -9.36 -15.20
CA SER A 122 17.36 -9.23 -15.64
C SER A 122 18.35 -9.50 -14.49
N LYS A 123 19.62 -9.77 -14.81
CA LYS A 123 20.67 -9.92 -13.79
C LYS A 123 20.82 -8.67 -12.92
N ALA A 124 20.68 -7.48 -13.52
CA ALA A 124 20.76 -6.20 -12.80
C ALA A 124 19.60 -6.02 -11.82
N GLU A 125 18.36 -6.36 -12.22
CA GLU A 125 17.20 -6.32 -11.34
C GLU A 125 17.31 -7.31 -10.18
N LYS A 126 17.80 -8.53 -10.43
CA LYS A 126 18.06 -9.52 -9.38
C LYS A 126 19.09 -9.02 -8.36
N GLN A 127 20.16 -8.38 -8.84
CA GLN A 127 21.15 -7.79 -7.95
C GLN A 127 20.53 -6.64 -7.14
N PHE A 128 19.77 -5.77 -7.78
CA PHE A 128 19.05 -4.71 -7.10
C PHE A 128 18.11 -5.23 -5.99
N PHE A 129 17.38 -6.33 -6.26
CA PHE A 129 16.52 -6.96 -5.24
C PHE A 129 17.32 -7.53 -4.08
N ARG A 130 18.44 -8.19 -4.35
CA ARG A 130 19.36 -8.70 -3.31
C ARG A 130 19.88 -7.58 -2.42
N ASP A 131 20.37 -6.50 -3.03
CA ASP A 131 20.89 -5.35 -2.29
C ASP A 131 19.81 -4.72 -1.38
N ARG A 132 18.54 -4.70 -1.82
CA ARG A 132 17.43 -4.21 -1.01
C ARG A 132 17.06 -5.16 0.14
N LEU A 133 17.07 -6.45 -0.09
CA LEU A 133 16.82 -7.46 0.94
C LEU A 133 17.94 -7.49 1.99
N ALA A 134 19.19 -7.35 1.57
CA ALA A 134 20.34 -7.32 2.48
C ALA A 134 20.24 -6.19 3.52
N LEU A 135 19.58 -5.06 3.19
CA LEU A 135 19.34 -3.98 4.15
C LEU A 135 18.46 -4.40 5.33
N LEU A 136 17.69 -5.48 5.20
CA LEU A 136 16.82 -5.99 6.27
C LEU A 136 17.57 -6.88 7.26
N ASP A 137 18.80 -7.33 6.92
CA ASP A 137 19.64 -8.22 7.73
C ASP A 137 18.91 -9.51 8.18
N MET A 138 18.15 -10.13 7.26
CA MET A 138 17.32 -11.31 7.53
C MET A 138 17.74 -12.54 6.71
N GLY A 139 18.82 -12.46 5.91
CA GLY A 139 19.30 -13.51 5.04
C GLY A 139 18.32 -13.89 3.92
N LEU A 140 17.41 -12.98 3.55
CA LEU A 140 16.43 -13.21 2.49
C LEU A 140 17.06 -13.10 1.10
N GLU A 141 18.13 -12.34 0.97
CA GLU A 141 18.92 -12.16 -0.24
C GLU A 141 19.50 -13.47 -0.79
N ASP A 142 19.75 -14.45 0.08
CA ASP A 142 20.26 -15.77 -0.31
C ASP A 142 19.14 -16.79 -0.61
N ARG A 143 17.90 -16.44 -0.24
CA ARG A 143 16.72 -17.30 -0.37
C ARG A 143 15.71 -16.81 -1.40
N MET A 144 16.13 -16.04 -2.38
CA MET A 144 15.30 -15.40 -3.41
C MET A 144 14.33 -16.35 -4.14
N LYS A 145 14.68 -17.64 -4.24
CA LYS A 145 13.85 -18.68 -4.88
C LYS A 145 12.88 -19.37 -3.94
N GLN A 146 12.89 -19.03 -2.65
CA GLN A 146 11.98 -19.62 -1.68
C GLN A 146 10.57 -19.01 -1.86
N PRO A 147 9.49 -19.82 -1.84
CA PRO A 147 8.12 -19.30 -1.80
C PRO A 147 7.89 -18.45 -0.54
N VAL A 148 7.24 -17.30 -0.72
CA VAL A 148 6.99 -16.35 0.39
C VAL A 148 6.12 -16.97 1.48
N GLY A 149 5.19 -17.85 1.12
CA GLY A 149 4.33 -18.54 2.11
C GLY A 149 5.06 -19.45 3.09
N LEU A 150 6.36 -19.74 2.86
CA LEU A 150 7.20 -20.51 3.78
C LEU A 150 8.02 -19.62 4.74
N LEU A 151 7.89 -18.31 4.63
CA LEU A 151 8.54 -17.37 5.53
C LEU A 151 7.75 -17.23 6.83
N SER A 152 8.43 -16.88 7.91
CA SER A 152 7.77 -16.53 9.17
C SER A 152 7.09 -15.15 9.07
N GLY A 153 6.12 -14.87 9.92
CA GLY A 153 5.39 -13.60 9.89
C GLY A 153 6.24 -12.35 10.14
N GLY A 154 7.46 -12.51 10.64
CA GLY A 154 8.42 -11.42 10.82
C GLY A 154 9.38 -11.23 9.64
N GLN A 155 9.45 -12.19 8.74
CA GLN A 155 10.23 -12.16 7.50
C GLN A 155 9.37 -11.69 6.32
#